data_c5aa79880fc9210e83b97d5e7f1c1631
#
_entry.id   c5aa79880fc9210e83b97d5e7f1c1631
#
_cell.length_a   1.000
_cell.length_b   1.000
_cell.length_c   1.000
_cell.angle_alpha   90.00
_cell.angle_beta   90.00
_cell.angle_gamma   90.00
#
_symmetry.space_group_name_H-M   'P 1'
#
loop_
_entity.id
_entity.type
_entity.pdbx_description
1 polymer ?
#
loop_
_entity_poly.entity_id
_entity_poly.type
_entity_poly.pdbx_seq_one_letter_code
_entity_poly.pdbx_strand_id
1 'polypeptide(L)'
;MSTRTTSLPKTYHDAVVKWREAFLPDYDFLLDNWEKHFPNDPRFELCAYRQLGMCTEIECGEWQGKPKYNQASQMVPEQAHHLLGAIRAQASTEFGSIQQHRLTLARAQDEEEQFWILRMMAEELRHGYQMLHLLAEDDWSSVSKDSSSDMIEEILSMTTGSHVLGAFNIDFDSFVDNVVFCALIDRVGKYQLTMQRQSAYQPMAESMPQMLREEAFHLAAGVVPLRRWATSAARDEGFFTMDMLQRAINKWMPRGLEMFGDERGGGTNVRFGLKPMKNGEAQRLYREEVEKVVRDLNLRYLRARVPELSLAEAPLALDRILAGEAAPGAGGVRAEDLLRLPHAEFLRRRGVPAFRMVGAGGEAYADLHEYLRHLAGALPEAYRAGCDYKDYVDALAKVQGGELTTEEAASQMPALRRVGGACPCSKSVRWVVDAPSQAAGA
;
A
#
# COMPACT_ATOMS: atom_id res chain seq x y z
N MET A 1 7.87 18.72 24.79
CA MET A 1 8.83 18.71 23.66
C MET A 1 8.43 19.83 22.73
N SER A 2 9.37 20.63 22.24
CA SER A 2 9.07 21.70 21.29
C SER A 2 9.18 21.18 19.85
N THR A 3 8.39 21.77 18.97
CA THR A 3 8.43 21.46 17.51
C THR A 3 8.98 22.68 16.79
N ARG A 4 9.87 22.44 15.85
CA ARG A 4 10.37 23.46 14.94
C ARG A 4 9.79 23.19 13.55
N THR A 5 9.25 24.21 12.93
CA THR A 5 8.82 24.19 11.52
C THR A 5 9.84 24.93 10.65
N THR A 6 10.09 24.41 9.48
CA THR A 6 10.99 25.02 8.48
C THR A 6 10.40 24.83 7.09
N SER A 7 10.82 25.70 6.17
CA SER A 7 10.48 25.56 4.76
C SER A 7 11.71 25.17 3.94
N LEU A 8 11.49 24.47 2.86
CA LEU A 8 12.53 24.27 1.83
C LEU A 8 13.06 25.63 1.33
N PRO A 9 14.31 25.69 0.86
CA PRO A 9 14.78 26.81 0.06
C PRO A 9 13.78 27.14 -1.05
N LYS A 10 13.61 28.45 -1.35
CA LYS A 10 12.52 28.92 -2.23
C LYS A 10 12.41 28.16 -3.55
N THR A 11 13.54 27.89 -4.20
CA THR A 11 13.56 27.15 -5.48
C THR A 11 12.90 25.77 -5.38
N TYR A 12 13.21 25.02 -4.32
CA TYR A 12 12.64 23.67 -4.11
C TYR A 12 11.20 23.76 -3.65
N HIS A 13 10.86 24.75 -2.82
CA HIS A 13 9.48 25.00 -2.43
C HIS A 13 8.60 25.28 -3.65
N ASP A 14 9.02 26.19 -4.53
CA ASP A 14 8.29 26.54 -5.75
C ASP A 14 8.15 25.32 -6.69
N ALA A 15 9.16 24.45 -6.75
CA ALA A 15 9.10 23.20 -7.52
C ALA A 15 8.03 22.23 -6.96
N VAL A 16 7.95 22.07 -5.63
CA VAL A 16 6.91 21.23 -5.00
C VAL A 16 5.52 21.84 -5.18
N VAL A 17 5.37 23.16 -5.07
CA VAL A 17 4.09 23.83 -5.33
C VAL A 17 3.64 23.60 -6.78
N LYS A 18 4.52 23.73 -7.76
CA LYS A 18 4.22 23.43 -9.16
C LYS A 18 3.84 21.95 -9.36
N TRP A 19 4.54 21.03 -8.70
CA TRP A 19 4.22 19.60 -8.72
C TRP A 19 2.81 19.35 -8.14
N ARG A 20 2.50 19.96 -7.00
CA ARG A 20 1.20 19.91 -6.34
C ARG A 20 0.07 20.36 -7.29
N GLU A 21 0.24 21.48 -7.98
CA GLU A 21 -0.77 21.99 -8.95
C GLU A 21 -1.09 20.95 -10.04
N ALA A 22 -0.10 20.16 -10.46
CA ALA A 22 -0.28 19.13 -11.48
C ALA A 22 -0.92 17.83 -10.93
N PHE A 23 -0.55 17.40 -9.73
CA PHE A 23 -0.89 16.08 -9.21
C PHE A 23 -1.90 16.08 -8.07
N LEU A 24 -2.12 17.20 -7.39
CA LEU A 24 -3.12 17.42 -6.33
C LEU A 24 -3.90 18.71 -6.58
N PRO A 25 -4.67 18.81 -7.69
CA PRO A 25 -5.39 20.03 -8.06
C PRO A 25 -6.46 20.43 -7.04
N ASP A 26 -6.97 19.46 -6.27
CA ASP A 26 -8.02 19.68 -5.26
C ASP A 26 -7.45 20.17 -3.91
N TYR A 27 -6.17 20.51 -3.85
CA TYR A 27 -5.52 20.95 -2.60
C TYR A 27 -6.16 22.21 -2.01
N ASP A 28 -6.41 23.24 -2.82
CA ASP A 28 -7.00 24.48 -2.34
C ASP A 28 -8.47 24.25 -1.94
N PHE A 29 -9.20 23.41 -2.68
CA PHE A 29 -10.55 22.97 -2.33
C PHE A 29 -10.59 22.23 -0.97
N LEU A 30 -9.61 21.37 -0.69
CA LEU A 30 -9.46 20.76 0.62
C LEU A 30 -9.29 21.82 1.73
N LEU A 31 -8.39 22.79 1.53
CA LEU A 31 -8.13 23.83 2.53
C LEU A 31 -9.34 24.73 2.78
N ASP A 32 -10.10 25.07 1.75
CA ASP A 32 -11.31 25.89 1.87
C ASP A 32 -12.44 25.19 2.62
N ASN A 33 -12.44 23.86 2.62
CA ASN A 33 -13.41 23.02 3.32
C ASN A 33 -12.86 22.35 4.59
N TRP A 34 -11.63 22.70 5.01
CA TRP A 34 -10.95 22.04 6.13
C TRP A 34 -11.77 22.06 7.43
N GLU A 35 -12.27 23.22 7.83
CA GLU A 35 -13.03 23.37 9.08
C GLU A 35 -14.35 22.57 9.06
N LYS A 36 -14.96 22.39 7.88
CA LYS A 36 -16.19 21.59 7.73
C LYS A 36 -15.93 20.11 8.01
N HIS A 37 -14.82 19.55 7.48
CA HIS A 37 -14.54 18.12 7.54
C HIS A 37 -13.62 17.73 8.70
N PHE A 38 -12.79 18.66 9.16
CA PHE A 38 -11.78 18.45 10.22
C PHE A 38 -11.82 19.53 11.29
N PRO A 39 -12.97 19.76 11.95
CA PRO A 39 -13.19 20.90 12.86
C PRO A 39 -12.29 20.86 14.12
N ASN A 40 -11.75 19.70 14.46
CA ASN A 40 -10.92 19.51 15.65
C ASN A 40 -9.41 19.51 15.35
N ASP A 41 -9.05 19.64 14.08
CA ASP A 41 -7.65 19.60 13.65
C ASP A 41 -7.17 21.00 13.25
N PRO A 42 -5.91 21.35 13.52
CA PRO A 42 -5.34 22.59 13.01
C PRO A 42 -5.36 22.58 11.47
N ARG A 43 -5.54 23.76 10.87
CA ARG A 43 -5.49 23.89 9.42
C ARG A 43 -4.16 23.36 8.89
N PHE A 44 -4.21 22.62 7.78
CA PHE A 44 -3.04 22.02 7.17
C PHE A 44 -2.06 23.10 6.66
N GLU A 45 -0.76 22.88 6.88
CA GLU A 45 0.32 23.71 6.38
C GLU A 45 1.39 22.83 5.72
N LEU A 46 1.86 23.24 4.53
CA LEU A 46 2.95 22.57 3.82
C LEU A 46 4.29 23.08 4.34
N CYS A 47 4.85 22.37 5.32
CA CYS A 47 6.15 22.69 5.93
C CYS A 47 6.85 21.43 6.42
N ALA A 48 8.15 21.51 6.67
CA ALA A 48 8.90 20.45 7.32
C ALA A 48 8.86 20.62 8.84
N TYR A 49 8.74 19.52 9.57
CA TYR A 49 8.69 19.48 11.04
C TYR A 49 9.89 18.76 11.61
N ARG A 50 10.42 19.29 12.70
CA ARG A 50 11.42 18.59 13.53
C ARG A 50 11.00 18.65 14.99
N GLN A 51 10.90 17.50 15.65
CA GLN A 51 10.62 17.41 17.07
C GLN A 51 11.92 17.49 17.85
N LEU A 52 12.13 18.61 18.56
CA LEU A 52 13.34 18.83 19.37
C LEU A 52 13.25 18.10 20.71
N GLY A 53 14.43 17.80 21.30
CA GLY A 53 14.52 17.17 22.61
C GLY A 53 14.29 15.65 22.59
N MET A 54 14.48 15.02 21.45
CA MET A 54 14.55 13.57 21.32
C MET A 54 15.89 13.02 21.83
N CYS A 55 15.99 11.68 21.94
CA CYS A 55 17.25 11.02 22.27
C CYS A 55 18.35 11.41 21.28
N THR A 56 19.49 11.85 21.82
CA THR A 56 20.67 12.29 21.04
C THR A 56 21.75 11.21 20.94
N GLU A 57 21.51 10.05 21.52
CA GLU A 57 22.39 8.89 21.44
C GLU A 57 21.85 7.87 20.46
N ILE A 58 22.75 7.16 19.77
CA ILE A 58 22.41 6.07 18.87
C ILE A 58 21.83 4.91 19.69
N GLU A 59 20.61 4.50 19.37
CA GLU A 59 19.83 3.59 20.21
C GLU A 59 20.08 2.11 19.87
N CYS A 60 20.72 1.81 18.72
CA CYS A 60 20.97 0.44 18.25
C CYS A 60 22.21 0.36 17.34
N GLY A 61 22.64 -0.87 17.03
CA GLY A 61 23.74 -1.13 16.09
C GLY A 61 25.14 -1.05 16.72
N GLU A 62 26.15 -1.01 15.86
CA GLU A 62 27.57 -1.05 16.27
C GLU A 62 28.00 0.19 17.08
N TRP A 63 27.31 1.31 16.91
CA TRP A 63 27.65 2.57 17.57
C TRP A 63 26.65 2.94 18.66
N GLN A 64 25.90 1.99 19.19
CA GLN A 64 24.96 2.24 20.29
C GLN A 64 25.63 2.97 21.44
N GLY A 65 24.96 4.01 21.98
CA GLY A 65 25.44 4.87 23.06
C GLY A 65 26.37 6.00 22.61
N LYS A 66 26.77 6.07 21.33
CA LYS A 66 27.49 7.24 20.80
C LYS A 66 26.50 8.33 20.40
N PRO A 67 26.94 9.61 20.33
CA PRO A 67 26.07 10.69 19.82
C PRO A 67 25.53 10.40 18.43
N LYS A 68 24.26 10.74 18.21
CA LYS A 68 23.67 10.71 16.84
C LYS A 68 24.36 11.74 15.95
N TYR A 69 24.38 11.44 14.67
CA TYR A 69 24.95 12.31 13.63
C TYR A 69 23.96 13.41 13.27
N ASN A 70 24.44 14.64 13.16
CA ASN A 70 23.66 15.78 12.68
C ASN A 70 23.87 16.07 11.19
N GLN A 71 24.93 15.51 10.61
CA GLN A 71 25.33 15.68 9.20
C GLN A 71 25.76 14.33 8.61
N ALA A 72 25.50 14.13 7.32
CA ALA A 72 25.90 12.93 6.59
C ALA A 72 27.43 12.75 6.56
N SER A 73 28.18 13.86 6.50
CA SER A 73 29.65 13.87 6.52
C SER A 73 30.30 13.32 7.79
N GLN A 74 29.52 13.20 8.88
CA GLN A 74 29.98 12.59 10.14
C GLN A 74 29.91 11.06 10.13
N MET A 75 29.20 10.49 9.16
CA MET A 75 29.01 9.04 9.01
C MET A 75 30.13 8.42 8.17
N VAL A 76 30.32 7.12 8.35
CA VAL A 76 31.11 6.37 7.36
C VAL A 76 30.37 6.33 6.00
N PRO A 77 31.09 6.35 4.87
CA PRO A 77 30.44 6.46 3.56
C PRO A 77 29.37 5.41 3.30
N GLU A 78 29.60 4.16 3.69
CA GLU A 78 28.60 3.08 3.53
C GLU A 78 27.30 3.37 4.28
N GLN A 79 27.38 3.87 5.53
CA GLN A 79 26.24 4.24 6.34
C GLN A 79 25.45 5.40 5.72
N ALA A 80 26.17 6.48 5.30
CA ALA A 80 25.56 7.63 4.65
C ALA A 80 24.90 7.24 3.31
N HIS A 81 25.50 6.33 2.53
CA HIS A 81 24.92 5.82 1.29
C HIS A 81 23.60 5.07 1.54
N HIS A 82 23.56 4.20 2.56
CA HIS A 82 22.32 3.49 2.93
C HIS A 82 21.22 4.45 3.42
N LEU A 83 21.59 5.47 4.18
CA LEU A 83 20.66 6.51 4.63
C LEU A 83 20.09 7.31 3.45
N LEU A 84 20.97 7.78 2.54
CA LEU A 84 20.55 8.51 1.35
C LEU A 84 19.57 7.68 0.50
N GLY A 85 19.86 6.40 0.30
CA GLY A 85 18.96 5.48 -0.40
C GLY A 85 17.59 5.36 0.28
N ALA A 86 17.55 5.34 1.62
CA ALA A 86 16.30 5.30 2.37
C ALA A 86 15.50 6.61 2.24
N ILE A 87 16.15 7.77 2.30
CA ILE A 87 15.50 9.08 2.13
C ILE A 87 14.92 9.21 0.71
N ARG A 88 15.68 8.86 -0.34
CA ARG A 88 15.22 8.92 -1.74
C ARG A 88 14.05 7.96 -1.98
N ALA A 89 14.12 6.75 -1.44
CA ALA A 89 13.03 5.77 -1.56
C ALA A 89 11.76 6.28 -0.87
N GLN A 90 11.88 6.81 0.36
CA GLN A 90 10.74 7.37 1.10
C GLN A 90 10.15 8.57 0.34
N ALA A 91 10.95 9.52 -0.11
CA ALA A 91 10.46 10.66 -0.90
C ALA A 91 9.69 10.20 -2.15
N SER A 92 10.24 9.23 -2.89
CA SER A 92 9.58 8.67 -4.08
C SER A 92 8.22 8.04 -3.76
N THR A 93 8.07 7.37 -2.61
CA THR A 93 6.81 6.72 -2.22
C THR A 93 5.71 7.72 -1.91
N GLU A 94 6.04 8.80 -1.22
CA GLU A 94 5.08 9.85 -0.85
C GLU A 94 4.46 10.52 -2.10
N PHE A 95 5.29 10.93 -3.05
CA PHE A 95 4.80 11.48 -4.32
C PHE A 95 4.07 10.45 -5.18
N GLY A 96 4.53 9.19 -5.18
CA GLY A 96 3.89 8.09 -5.89
C GLY A 96 2.51 7.76 -5.37
N SER A 97 2.31 7.77 -4.05
CA SER A 97 1.03 7.59 -3.37
C SER A 97 -0.01 8.60 -3.88
N ILE A 98 0.33 9.89 -3.91
CA ILE A 98 -0.57 10.95 -4.40
C ILE A 98 -0.99 10.71 -5.85
N GLN A 99 -0.04 10.35 -6.71
CA GLN A 99 -0.33 10.06 -8.13
C GLN A 99 -1.32 8.90 -8.29
N GLN A 100 -1.20 7.85 -7.47
CA GLN A 100 -2.09 6.70 -7.51
C GLN A 100 -3.48 7.04 -6.97
N HIS A 101 -3.57 7.66 -5.79
CA HIS A 101 -4.85 8.01 -5.16
C HIS A 101 -5.70 8.94 -6.04
N ARG A 102 -5.08 9.86 -6.75
CA ARG A 102 -5.73 10.78 -7.68
C ARG A 102 -6.54 10.05 -8.76
N LEU A 103 -6.10 8.89 -9.22
CA LEU A 103 -6.72 8.18 -10.34
C LEU A 103 -8.19 7.82 -10.09
N THR A 104 -8.53 7.56 -8.84
CA THR A 104 -9.86 7.04 -8.48
C THR A 104 -10.57 7.86 -7.40
N LEU A 105 -9.96 8.94 -6.90
CA LEU A 105 -10.51 9.82 -5.86
C LEU A 105 -11.94 10.30 -6.20
N ALA A 106 -12.16 10.74 -7.42
CA ALA A 106 -13.48 11.22 -7.88
C ALA A 106 -14.56 10.12 -7.97
N ARG A 107 -14.20 8.85 -7.72
CA ARG A 107 -15.12 7.71 -7.68
C ARG A 107 -15.58 7.37 -6.26
N ALA A 108 -15.20 8.14 -5.26
CA ALA A 108 -15.73 8.01 -3.91
C ALA A 108 -17.25 8.15 -3.94
N GLN A 109 -17.94 7.30 -3.19
CA GLN A 109 -19.41 7.33 -3.11
C GLN A 109 -19.91 8.12 -1.90
N ASP A 110 -18.99 8.45 -1.02
CA ASP A 110 -19.22 9.20 0.21
C ASP A 110 -18.28 10.40 0.24
N GLU A 111 -18.85 11.62 0.45
CA GLU A 111 -18.08 12.86 0.50
C GLU A 111 -17.06 12.83 1.64
N GLU A 112 -17.41 12.25 2.78
CA GLU A 112 -16.53 12.15 3.94
C GLU A 112 -15.30 11.29 3.62
N GLU A 113 -15.50 10.11 2.99
CA GLU A 113 -14.41 9.24 2.57
C GLU A 113 -13.51 9.93 1.53
N GLN A 114 -14.10 10.71 0.60
CA GLN A 114 -13.34 11.49 -0.37
C GLN A 114 -12.42 12.51 0.31
N PHE A 115 -12.95 13.27 1.28
CA PHE A 115 -12.17 14.25 2.02
C PHE A 115 -11.10 13.61 2.90
N TRP A 116 -11.34 12.42 3.45
CA TRP A 116 -10.32 11.68 4.19
C TRP A 116 -9.13 11.29 3.31
N ILE A 117 -9.40 10.78 2.11
CA ILE A 117 -8.33 10.45 1.15
C ILE A 117 -7.63 11.72 0.67
N LEU A 118 -8.36 12.79 0.39
CA LEU A 118 -7.78 14.06 -0.04
C LEU A 118 -6.86 14.67 1.03
N ARG A 119 -7.26 14.60 2.31
CA ARG A 119 -6.40 14.99 3.44
C ARG A 119 -5.16 14.11 3.51
N MET A 120 -5.30 12.79 3.40
CA MET A 120 -4.17 11.88 3.38
C MET A 120 -3.19 12.26 2.26
N MET A 121 -3.67 12.52 1.04
CA MET A 121 -2.81 12.98 -0.07
C MET A 121 -2.07 14.28 0.23
N ALA A 122 -2.69 15.23 0.96
CA ALA A 122 -2.02 16.45 1.40
C ALA A 122 -0.95 16.16 2.48
N GLU A 123 -1.21 15.25 3.39
CA GLU A 123 -0.25 14.81 4.41
C GLU A 123 0.92 14.05 3.76
N GLU A 124 0.68 13.20 2.75
CA GLU A 124 1.72 12.57 1.92
C GLU A 124 2.59 13.60 1.18
N LEU A 125 1.98 14.67 0.67
CA LEU A 125 2.74 15.79 0.09
C LEU A 125 3.70 16.41 1.12
N ARG A 126 3.27 16.56 2.36
CA ARG A 126 4.10 17.05 3.46
C ARG A 126 5.19 16.05 3.85
N HIS A 127 4.90 14.74 3.84
CA HIS A 127 5.90 13.70 4.05
C HIS A 127 6.98 13.75 2.97
N GLY A 128 6.58 13.83 1.69
CA GLY A 128 7.53 14.05 0.59
C GLY A 128 8.36 15.32 0.75
N TYR A 129 7.71 16.43 1.10
CA TYR A 129 8.36 17.72 1.39
C TYR A 129 9.39 17.59 2.52
N GLN A 130 9.06 16.84 3.59
CA GLN A 130 9.97 16.53 4.70
C GLN A 130 11.22 15.77 4.23
N MET A 131 11.04 14.78 3.35
CA MET A 131 12.17 14.01 2.81
C MET A 131 13.06 14.86 1.89
N LEU A 132 12.44 15.70 1.04
CA LEU A 132 13.21 16.68 0.23
C LEU A 132 13.96 17.68 1.10
N HIS A 133 13.41 18.07 2.26
CA HIS A 133 14.09 18.94 3.21
C HIS A 133 15.37 18.28 3.75
N LEU A 134 15.34 16.97 4.08
CA LEU A 134 16.54 16.24 4.49
C LEU A 134 17.61 16.16 3.39
N LEU A 135 17.20 16.09 2.11
CA LEU A 135 18.13 16.14 0.99
C LEU A 135 18.74 17.54 0.79
N ALA A 136 17.95 18.58 1.02
CA ALA A 136 18.40 19.97 0.80
C ALA A 136 19.25 20.54 1.94
N GLU A 137 19.07 20.06 3.17
CA GLU A 137 19.76 20.57 4.36
C GLU A 137 21.19 20.04 4.55
N ASP A 138 21.54 18.91 3.90
CA ASP A 138 22.79 18.21 4.12
C ASP A 138 23.65 18.11 2.86
N ASP A 139 24.95 17.89 3.06
CA ASP A 139 25.90 17.63 1.99
C ASP A 139 26.10 16.11 1.78
N TRP A 140 25.58 15.62 0.65
CA TRP A 140 25.65 14.21 0.24
C TRP A 140 26.80 13.92 -0.73
N SER A 141 27.68 14.90 -1.01
CA SER A 141 28.78 14.78 -2.01
C SER A 141 29.77 13.66 -1.69
N SER A 142 29.86 13.23 -0.44
CA SER A 142 30.71 12.08 -0.03
C SER A 142 30.21 10.73 -0.55
N VAL A 143 28.94 10.63 -0.94
CA VAL A 143 28.28 9.34 -1.29
C VAL A 143 27.42 9.40 -2.57
N SER A 144 27.23 10.57 -3.13
CA SER A 144 26.52 10.79 -4.40
C SER A 144 27.30 11.75 -5.30
N LYS A 145 27.23 11.53 -6.61
CA LYS A 145 27.69 12.48 -7.63
C LYS A 145 26.62 13.51 -7.96
N ASP A 146 25.36 13.16 -7.70
CA ASP A 146 24.22 14.04 -7.94
C ASP A 146 24.14 15.07 -6.83
N SER A 147 23.92 16.33 -7.19
CA SER A 147 23.64 17.38 -6.22
C SER A 147 22.26 17.20 -5.57
N SER A 148 21.99 17.88 -4.46
CA SER A 148 20.65 17.89 -3.86
C SER A 148 19.58 18.36 -4.86
N SER A 149 19.93 19.31 -5.74
CA SER A 149 19.04 19.79 -6.81
C SER A 149 18.68 18.68 -7.80
N ASP A 150 19.70 17.95 -8.28
CA ASP A 150 19.49 16.85 -9.24
C ASP A 150 18.62 15.75 -8.65
N MET A 151 18.88 15.37 -7.38
CA MET A 151 18.11 14.36 -6.66
C MET A 151 16.64 14.78 -6.46
N ILE A 152 16.39 16.04 -6.10
CA ILE A 152 15.03 16.57 -5.91
C ILE A 152 14.30 16.64 -7.26
N GLU A 153 14.97 17.11 -8.32
CA GLU A 153 14.40 17.14 -9.67
C GLU A 153 14.05 15.72 -10.17
N GLU A 154 14.95 14.75 -9.97
CA GLU A 154 14.70 13.35 -10.29
C GLU A 154 13.43 12.84 -9.58
N ILE A 155 13.31 13.04 -8.26
CA ILE A 155 12.16 12.57 -7.48
C ILE A 155 10.86 13.22 -7.97
N LEU A 156 10.85 14.53 -8.19
CA LEU A 156 9.67 15.25 -8.66
C LEU A 156 9.30 14.93 -10.12
N SER A 157 10.24 14.38 -10.91
CA SER A 157 9.98 13.91 -12.28
C SER A 157 9.44 12.49 -12.37
N MET A 158 9.50 11.72 -11.27
CA MET A 158 9.01 10.34 -11.25
C MET A 158 7.49 10.29 -11.45
N THR A 159 7.06 9.28 -12.18
CA THR A 159 5.63 8.98 -12.40
C THR A 159 5.38 7.50 -12.17
N THR A 160 4.12 7.09 -12.11
CA THR A 160 3.74 5.67 -12.02
C THR A 160 4.47 4.85 -13.08
N GLY A 161 5.24 3.84 -12.65
CA GLY A 161 6.14 3.04 -13.50
C GLY A 161 7.62 3.32 -13.28
N SER A 162 8.00 4.48 -12.69
CA SER A 162 9.39 4.86 -12.43
C SER A 162 9.75 5.07 -10.95
N HIS A 163 8.77 4.93 -10.04
CA HIS A 163 9.03 5.03 -8.60
C HIS A 163 9.96 3.91 -8.10
N VAL A 164 10.71 4.21 -7.03
CA VAL A 164 11.73 3.31 -6.47
C VAL A 164 11.12 1.99 -5.98
N LEU A 165 9.94 2.01 -5.36
CA LEU A 165 9.26 0.82 -4.87
C LEU A 165 8.13 0.40 -5.80
N GLY A 166 8.05 -0.91 -6.07
CA GLY A 166 7.09 -1.48 -7.02
C GLY A 166 5.61 -1.24 -6.69
N ALA A 167 5.26 -1.10 -5.43
CA ALA A 167 3.89 -0.81 -5.00
C ALA A 167 3.37 0.52 -5.58
N PHE A 168 4.23 1.49 -5.80
CA PHE A 168 3.90 2.83 -6.31
C PHE A 168 3.91 2.92 -7.85
N ASN A 169 4.06 1.78 -8.51
CA ASN A 169 4.05 1.66 -9.97
C ASN A 169 2.84 0.88 -10.50
N ILE A 170 1.79 0.78 -9.71
CA ILE A 170 0.55 0.05 -10.03
C ILE A 170 -0.62 1.03 -10.02
N ASP A 171 -1.42 1.03 -11.10
CA ASP A 171 -2.61 1.86 -11.19
C ASP A 171 -3.69 1.41 -10.19
N PHE A 172 -4.43 2.37 -9.66
CA PHE A 172 -5.67 2.12 -8.95
C PHE A 172 -6.81 1.91 -9.96
N ASP A 173 -7.57 0.84 -9.76
CA ASP A 173 -8.69 0.46 -10.64
C ASP A 173 -10.03 1.01 -10.15
N SER A 174 -10.17 1.21 -8.82
CA SER A 174 -11.40 1.65 -8.18
C SER A 174 -11.10 2.42 -6.90
N PHE A 175 -12.13 3.05 -6.31
CA PHE A 175 -12.01 3.71 -5.01
C PHE A 175 -11.69 2.72 -3.86
N VAL A 176 -11.99 1.44 -4.03
CA VAL A 176 -11.59 0.41 -3.07
C VAL A 176 -10.07 0.36 -2.92
N ASP A 177 -9.33 0.59 -4.02
CA ASP A 177 -7.87 0.66 -3.96
C ASP A 177 -7.39 1.79 -3.04
N ASN A 178 -8.02 2.99 -3.09
CA ASN A 178 -7.68 4.11 -2.20
C ASN A 178 -7.74 3.68 -0.73
N VAL A 179 -8.85 3.07 -0.33
CA VAL A 179 -9.11 2.72 1.06
C VAL A 179 -8.25 1.52 1.52
N VAL A 180 -8.13 0.49 0.67
CA VAL A 180 -7.31 -0.68 1.01
C VAL A 180 -5.83 -0.34 1.01
N PHE A 181 -5.37 0.58 0.15
CA PHE A 181 -4.00 1.09 0.17
C PHE A 181 -3.68 1.74 1.52
N CYS A 182 -4.51 2.68 1.99
CA CYS A 182 -4.36 3.28 3.31
C CYS A 182 -4.34 2.23 4.43
N ALA A 183 -5.19 1.21 4.36
CA ALA A 183 -5.23 0.17 5.38
C ALA A 183 -3.99 -0.73 5.39
N LEU A 184 -3.36 -0.98 4.23
CA LEU A 184 -2.32 -2.01 4.05
C LEU A 184 -0.96 -1.43 3.67
N ILE A 185 -0.86 -0.49 2.75
CA ILE A 185 0.43 0.06 2.30
C ILE A 185 0.94 1.11 3.30
N ASP A 186 0.09 2.05 3.74
CA ASP A 186 0.47 3.02 4.77
C ASP A 186 0.79 2.32 6.10
N ARG A 187 0.23 1.13 6.33
CA ARG A 187 0.66 0.28 7.46
C ARG A 187 2.12 -0.14 7.36
N VAL A 188 2.67 -0.33 6.17
CA VAL A 188 4.13 -0.52 6.00
C VAL A 188 4.87 0.77 6.34
N GLY A 189 4.35 1.93 5.89
CA GLY A 189 4.83 3.26 6.26
C GLY A 189 4.95 3.41 7.77
N LYS A 190 3.88 3.11 8.53
CA LYS A 190 3.90 3.10 10.00
C LYS A 190 5.11 2.34 10.58
N TYR A 191 5.39 1.13 10.07
CA TYR A 191 6.54 0.33 10.55
C TYR A 191 7.87 0.97 10.17
N GLN A 192 8.01 1.47 8.94
CA GLN A 192 9.24 2.12 8.48
C GLN A 192 9.51 3.41 9.27
N LEU A 193 8.53 4.29 9.44
CA LEU A 193 8.65 5.53 10.20
C LEU A 193 8.96 5.25 11.69
N THR A 194 8.32 4.23 12.28
CA THR A 194 8.59 3.80 13.66
C THR A 194 10.05 3.39 13.83
N MET A 195 10.59 2.65 12.88
CA MET A 195 12.01 2.25 12.90
C MET A 195 12.94 3.43 12.65
N GLN A 196 12.63 4.30 11.70
CA GLN A 196 13.43 5.47 11.34
C GLN A 196 13.48 6.53 12.45
N ARG A 197 12.47 6.56 13.34
CA ARG A 197 12.47 7.41 14.54
C ARG A 197 13.66 7.14 15.46
N GLN A 198 14.26 5.96 15.39
CA GLN A 198 15.46 5.58 16.15
C GLN A 198 16.74 5.73 15.34
N SER A 199 16.68 6.30 14.13
CA SER A 199 17.84 6.46 13.26
C SER A 199 19.02 7.13 13.97
N ALA A 200 20.23 6.66 13.65
CA ALA A 200 21.48 7.29 14.04
C ALA A 200 21.66 8.71 13.47
N TYR A 201 20.89 9.07 12.45
CA TYR A 201 20.86 10.41 11.86
C TYR A 201 19.76 11.23 12.53
N GLN A 202 20.18 12.24 13.33
CA GLN A 202 19.28 13.03 14.17
C GLN A 202 18.18 13.74 13.37
N PRO A 203 18.44 14.38 12.21
CA PRO A 203 17.40 15.03 11.42
C PRO A 203 16.31 14.07 10.97
N MET A 204 16.63 12.83 10.56
CA MET A 204 15.66 11.81 10.23
C MET A 204 14.81 11.42 11.43
N ALA A 205 15.47 11.12 12.58
CA ALA A 205 14.77 10.71 13.79
C ALA A 205 13.76 11.78 14.26
N GLU A 206 14.14 13.06 14.22
CA GLU A 206 13.30 14.20 14.62
C GLU A 206 12.14 14.49 13.66
N SER A 207 12.24 14.05 12.40
CA SER A 207 11.18 14.20 11.40
C SER A 207 10.03 13.22 11.62
N MET A 208 10.30 12.02 12.09
CA MET A 208 9.33 10.91 12.15
C MET A 208 8.13 11.13 13.08
N PRO A 209 8.21 11.81 14.24
CA PRO A 209 7.06 11.94 15.12
C PRO A 209 5.85 12.65 14.54
N GLN A 210 6.05 13.63 13.65
CA GLN A 210 4.93 14.28 12.95
C GLN A 210 4.33 13.34 11.91
N MET A 211 5.15 12.73 11.06
CA MET A 211 4.71 11.78 10.06
C MET A 211 3.94 10.61 10.68
N LEU A 212 4.41 10.07 11.83
CA LEU A 212 3.70 8.99 12.56
C LEU A 212 2.31 9.41 13.10
N ARG A 213 2.12 10.68 13.46
CA ARG A 213 0.79 11.17 13.85
C ARG A 213 -0.18 11.20 12.66
N GLU A 214 0.30 11.63 11.51
CA GLU A 214 -0.44 11.68 10.26
C GLU A 214 -0.72 10.29 9.74
N GLU A 215 0.24 9.39 9.80
CA GLU A 215 0.09 7.98 9.45
C GLU A 215 -1.01 7.28 10.26
N ALA A 216 -1.22 7.67 11.51
CA ALA A 216 -2.32 7.16 12.31
C ALA A 216 -3.70 7.56 11.71
N PHE A 217 -3.81 8.74 11.11
CA PHE A 217 -5.00 9.16 10.37
C PHE A 217 -5.15 8.38 9.06
N HIS A 218 -4.06 8.18 8.30
CA HIS A 218 -4.07 7.38 7.07
C HIS A 218 -4.61 5.98 7.32
N LEU A 219 -4.13 5.31 8.37
CA LEU A 219 -4.63 3.99 8.77
C LEU A 219 -6.12 4.01 9.14
N ALA A 220 -6.61 5.08 9.77
CA ALA A 220 -8.03 5.23 10.09
C ALA A 220 -8.85 5.45 8.81
N ALA A 221 -8.36 6.27 7.87
CA ALA A 221 -8.97 6.51 6.56
C ALA A 221 -9.11 5.21 5.73
N GLY A 222 -8.23 4.23 5.98
CA GLY A 222 -8.35 2.89 5.41
C GLY A 222 -9.32 1.99 6.19
N VAL A 223 -9.08 1.79 7.49
CA VAL A 223 -9.77 0.75 8.28
C VAL A 223 -11.23 1.10 8.58
N VAL A 224 -11.56 2.38 8.80
CA VAL A 224 -12.94 2.78 9.17
C VAL A 224 -13.93 2.54 8.01
N PRO A 225 -13.67 2.99 6.77
CA PRO A 225 -14.53 2.65 5.64
C PRO A 225 -14.64 1.14 5.40
N LEU A 226 -13.55 0.38 5.48
CA LEU A 226 -13.58 -1.07 5.32
C LEU A 226 -14.53 -1.75 6.30
N ARG A 227 -14.55 -1.32 7.55
CA ARG A 227 -15.49 -1.80 8.58
C ARG A 227 -16.94 -1.52 8.22
N ARG A 228 -17.21 -0.31 7.72
CA ARG A 228 -18.55 0.10 7.26
C ARG A 228 -18.98 -0.73 6.05
N TRP A 229 -18.10 -0.89 5.07
CA TRP A 229 -18.38 -1.65 3.86
C TRP A 229 -18.61 -3.14 4.13
N ALA A 230 -17.82 -3.77 5.00
CA ALA A 230 -18.04 -5.15 5.40
C ALA A 230 -19.41 -5.34 6.09
N THR A 231 -19.83 -4.37 6.90
CA THR A 231 -21.15 -4.39 7.55
C THR A 231 -22.30 -4.24 6.54
N SER A 232 -22.17 -3.31 5.59
CA SER A 232 -23.17 -3.09 4.53
C SER A 232 -23.26 -4.26 3.56
N ALA A 233 -22.11 -4.83 3.18
CA ALA A 233 -22.06 -6.02 2.33
C ALA A 233 -22.80 -7.23 2.94
N ALA A 234 -22.71 -7.40 4.27
CA ALA A 234 -23.43 -8.47 4.98
C ALA A 234 -24.95 -8.31 4.92
N ARG A 235 -25.46 -7.10 4.71
CA ARG A 235 -26.88 -6.78 4.61
C ARG A 235 -27.38 -6.69 3.18
N ASP A 236 -26.50 -6.98 2.21
CA ASP A 236 -26.74 -6.75 0.79
C ASP A 236 -27.10 -5.26 0.49
N GLU A 237 -26.51 -4.35 1.27
CA GLU A 237 -26.66 -2.89 1.16
C GLU A 237 -25.40 -2.25 0.57
N GLY A 238 -25.59 -1.17 -0.20
CA GLY A 238 -24.47 -0.41 -0.75
C GLY A 238 -23.82 -1.02 -1.98
N PHE A 239 -22.72 -0.41 -2.39
CA PHE A 239 -22.01 -0.74 -3.63
C PHE A 239 -20.89 -1.77 -3.42
N PHE A 240 -20.21 -1.71 -2.27
CA PHE A 240 -19.00 -2.50 -2.02
C PHE A 240 -19.35 -3.91 -1.53
N THR A 241 -18.72 -4.91 -2.12
CA THR A 241 -18.90 -6.33 -1.78
C THR A 241 -17.65 -6.93 -1.15
N MET A 242 -17.79 -8.04 -0.43
CA MET A 242 -16.65 -8.77 0.14
C MET A 242 -15.67 -9.23 -0.96
N ASP A 243 -16.16 -9.60 -2.15
CA ASP A 243 -15.31 -9.94 -3.30
C ASP A 243 -14.44 -8.77 -3.76
N MET A 244 -14.99 -7.54 -3.79
CA MET A 244 -14.22 -6.33 -4.13
C MET A 244 -13.12 -6.08 -3.11
N LEU A 245 -13.44 -6.25 -1.81
CA LEU A 245 -12.47 -6.12 -0.73
C LEU A 245 -11.39 -7.20 -0.82
N GLN A 246 -11.77 -8.46 -1.06
CA GLN A 246 -10.83 -9.57 -1.21
C GLN A 246 -9.86 -9.34 -2.39
N ARG A 247 -10.38 -8.86 -3.51
CA ARG A 247 -9.57 -8.53 -4.69
C ARG A 247 -8.53 -7.47 -4.40
N ALA A 248 -8.93 -6.41 -3.71
CA ALA A 248 -8.02 -5.34 -3.31
C ALA A 248 -6.98 -5.82 -2.28
N ILE A 249 -7.36 -6.68 -1.31
CA ILE A 249 -6.44 -7.30 -0.36
C ILE A 249 -5.40 -8.16 -1.10
N ASN A 250 -5.83 -8.98 -2.06
CA ASN A 250 -4.94 -9.80 -2.90
C ASN A 250 -3.97 -8.96 -3.73
N LYS A 251 -4.39 -7.75 -4.14
CA LYS A 251 -3.56 -6.80 -4.88
C LYS A 251 -2.52 -6.14 -3.97
N TRP A 252 -2.94 -5.58 -2.83
CA TRP A 252 -2.14 -4.66 -2.04
C TRP A 252 -1.32 -5.30 -0.92
N MET A 253 -1.83 -6.31 -0.22
CA MET A 253 -1.05 -6.95 0.85
C MET A 253 0.27 -7.56 0.36
N PRO A 254 0.33 -8.27 -0.77
CA PRO A 254 1.60 -8.73 -1.32
C PRO A 254 2.57 -7.59 -1.66
N ARG A 255 2.05 -6.48 -2.15
CA ARG A 255 2.88 -5.28 -2.42
C ARG A 255 3.44 -4.69 -1.14
N GLY A 256 2.64 -4.64 -0.08
CA GLY A 256 3.12 -4.25 1.26
C GLY A 256 4.25 -5.15 1.77
N LEU A 257 4.11 -6.47 1.63
CA LEU A 257 5.16 -7.42 2.01
C LEU A 257 6.46 -7.21 1.23
N GLU A 258 6.36 -6.90 -0.06
CA GLU A 258 7.51 -6.63 -0.93
C GLU A 258 8.28 -5.36 -0.52
N MET A 259 7.59 -4.34 0.02
CA MET A 259 8.21 -3.07 0.44
C MET A 259 9.21 -3.23 1.60
N PHE A 260 9.06 -4.23 2.45
CA PHE A 260 10.06 -4.53 3.49
C PHE A 260 11.39 -5.00 2.89
N GLY A 261 11.35 -5.57 1.70
CA GLY A 261 12.50 -6.17 1.05
C GLY A 261 12.95 -7.47 1.71
N ASP A 262 14.10 -7.95 1.28
CA ASP A 262 14.72 -9.14 1.84
C ASP A 262 15.92 -8.80 2.73
N GLU A 263 16.40 -9.79 3.50
CA GLU A 263 17.55 -9.67 4.41
C GLU A 263 18.88 -10.08 3.78
N ARG A 264 19.00 -10.09 2.44
CA ARG A 264 20.25 -10.51 1.76
C ARG A 264 21.45 -9.70 2.18
N GLY A 265 21.26 -8.45 2.60
CA GLY A 265 22.32 -7.59 3.12
C GLY A 265 22.71 -7.84 4.58
N GLY A 266 22.18 -8.88 5.25
CA GLY A 266 22.60 -9.26 6.60
C GLY A 266 22.23 -8.25 7.70
N GLY A 267 21.21 -7.41 7.50
CA GLY A 267 20.80 -6.42 8.50
C GLY A 267 21.71 -5.19 8.56
N THR A 268 22.33 -4.80 7.46
CA THR A 268 23.25 -3.66 7.35
C THR A 268 22.70 -2.38 7.97
N ASN A 269 21.42 -2.05 7.72
CA ASN A 269 20.79 -0.86 8.32
C ASN A 269 20.66 -0.97 9.85
N VAL A 270 20.48 -2.20 10.40
CA VAL A 270 20.48 -2.43 11.85
C VAL A 270 21.88 -2.25 12.40
N ARG A 271 22.88 -2.83 11.74
CA ARG A 271 24.29 -2.66 12.11
C ARG A 271 24.69 -1.19 12.19
N PHE A 272 24.27 -0.40 11.23
CA PHE A 272 24.55 1.04 11.16
C PHE A 272 23.68 1.90 12.09
N GLY A 273 22.77 1.32 12.87
CA GLY A 273 21.89 2.08 13.75
C GLY A 273 20.86 2.94 13.00
N LEU A 274 20.61 2.67 11.72
CA LEU A 274 19.60 3.40 10.93
C LEU A 274 18.18 2.91 11.23
N LYS A 275 18.03 1.71 11.77
CA LYS A 275 16.77 1.13 12.26
C LYS A 275 17.03 0.03 13.30
N PRO A 276 16.09 -0.21 14.26
CA PRO A 276 16.33 -1.13 15.39
C PRO A 276 16.08 -2.61 15.05
N MET A 277 15.29 -2.93 14.02
CA MET A 277 14.92 -4.32 13.71
C MET A 277 15.11 -4.68 12.24
N LYS A 278 15.25 -5.97 11.98
CA LYS A 278 15.37 -6.52 10.63
C LYS A 278 14.04 -6.45 9.87
N ASN A 279 14.14 -6.40 8.55
CA ASN A 279 12.96 -6.35 7.66
C ASN A 279 12.04 -7.55 7.87
N GLY A 280 12.58 -8.77 8.01
CA GLY A 280 11.77 -9.97 8.23
C GLY A 280 10.94 -9.94 9.52
N GLU A 281 11.47 -9.33 10.58
CA GLU A 281 10.72 -9.14 11.82
C GLU A 281 9.59 -8.12 11.66
N ALA A 282 9.88 -6.97 11.05
CA ALA A 282 8.87 -5.96 10.76
C ALA A 282 7.77 -6.51 9.82
N GLN A 283 8.16 -7.31 8.81
CA GLN A 283 7.23 -7.99 7.90
C GLN A 283 6.31 -8.98 8.63
N ARG A 284 6.84 -9.73 9.59
CA ARG A 284 6.05 -10.65 10.42
C ARG A 284 5.00 -9.89 11.25
N LEU A 285 5.42 -8.83 11.94
CA LEU A 285 4.52 -7.98 12.73
C LEU A 285 3.44 -7.33 11.87
N TYR A 286 3.82 -6.81 10.70
CA TYR A 286 2.87 -6.29 9.72
C TYR A 286 1.81 -7.33 9.34
N ARG A 287 2.25 -8.57 8.98
CA ARG A 287 1.34 -9.65 8.60
C ARG A 287 0.35 -9.98 9.72
N GLU A 288 0.81 -10.04 10.96
CA GLU A 288 -0.03 -10.29 12.15
C GLU A 288 -1.05 -9.15 12.37
N GLU A 289 -0.68 -7.90 12.12
CA GLU A 289 -1.64 -6.79 12.19
C GLU A 289 -2.68 -6.86 11.06
N VAL A 290 -2.27 -7.15 9.83
CA VAL A 290 -3.22 -7.30 8.71
C VAL A 290 -4.18 -8.46 8.96
N GLU A 291 -3.71 -9.58 9.51
CA GLU A 291 -4.55 -10.71 9.91
C GLU A 291 -5.63 -10.29 10.92
N LYS A 292 -5.27 -9.46 11.91
CA LYS A 292 -6.23 -8.90 12.87
C LYS A 292 -7.25 -7.98 12.20
N VAL A 293 -6.84 -7.17 11.22
CA VAL A 293 -7.76 -6.33 10.44
C VAL A 293 -8.74 -7.21 9.66
N VAL A 294 -8.26 -8.19 8.91
CA VAL A 294 -9.10 -9.12 8.15
C VAL A 294 -10.07 -9.86 9.07
N ARG A 295 -9.60 -10.33 10.23
CA ARG A 295 -10.45 -10.99 11.23
C ARG A 295 -11.54 -10.04 11.78
N ASP A 296 -11.22 -8.77 12.07
CA ASP A 296 -12.22 -7.78 12.52
C ASP A 296 -13.29 -7.53 11.45
N LEU A 297 -12.90 -7.42 10.18
CA LEU A 297 -13.83 -7.26 9.06
C LEU A 297 -14.77 -8.45 8.94
N ASN A 298 -14.24 -9.67 9.02
CA ASN A 298 -15.04 -10.91 8.99
C ASN A 298 -16.01 -11.02 10.19
N LEU A 299 -15.57 -10.63 11.38
CA LEU A 299 -16.44 -10.60 12.56
C LEU A 299 -17.59 -9.60 12.39
N ARG A 300 -17.32 -8.44 11.81
CA ARG A 300 -18.35 -7.43 11.51
C ARG A 300 -19.34 -7.95 10.47
N TYR A 301 -18.83 -8.53 9.39
CA TYR A 301 -19.64 -9.17 8.37
C TYR A 301 -20.56 -10.24 8.99
N LEU A 302 -19.98 -11.20 9.70
CA LEU A 302 -20.71 -12.32 10.30
C LEU A 302 -21.82 -11.83 11.25
N ARG A 303 -21.51 -10.88 12.13
CA ARG A 303 -22.48 -10.31 13.08
C ARG A 303 -23.57 -9.46 12.40
N ALA A 304 -23.25 -8.79 11.33
CA ALA A 304 -24.24 -8.03 10.57
C ALA A 304 -25.14 -8.95 9.73
N ARG A 305 -24.62 -10.09 9.27
CA ARG A 305 -25.38 -11.12 8.55
C ARG A 305 -26.24 -11.96 9.47
N VAL A 306 -25.80 -12.18 10.71
CA VAL A 306 -26.45 -13.01 11.72
C VAL A 306 -26.56 -12.20 13.03
N PRO A 307 -27.57 -11.30 13.15
CA PRO A 307 -27.70 -10.41 14.31
C PRO A 307 -27.93 -11.14 15.65
N GLU A 308 -28.44 -12.37 15.60
CA GLU A 308 -28.69 -13.20 16.78
C GLU A 308 -27.40 -13.75 17.40
N LEU A 309 -26.29 -13.75 16.66
CA LEU A 309 -25.01 -14.24 17.13
C LEU A 309 -24.39 -13.27 18.15
N SER A 310 -24.22 -13.73 19.39
CA SER A 310 -23.66 -12.91 20.45
C SER A 310 -22.20 -12.53 20.19
N LEU A 311 -21.72 -11.47 20.88
CA LEU A 311 -20.32 -11.04 20.84
C LEU A 311 -19.33 -12.14 21.26
N ALA A 312 -19.77 -13.03 22.19
CA ALA A 312 -18.94 -14.12 22.69
C ALA A 312 -18.91 -15.32 21.73
N GLU A 313 -19.99 -15.57 21.01
CA GLU A 313 -20.12 -16.70 20.09
C GLU A 313 -19.52 -16.43 18.72
N ALA A 314 -19.58 -15.19 18.25
CA ALA A 314 -19.12 -14.81 16.92
C ALA A 314 -17.67 -15.20 16.62
N PRO A 315 -16.67 -15.04 17.50
CA PRO A 315 -15.30 -15.48 17.24
C PRO A 315 -15.17 -16.99 17.04
N LEU A 316 -15.89 -17.78 17.83
CA LEU A 316 -15.86 -19.25 17.73
C LEU A 316 -16.55 -19.73 16.45
N ALA A 317 -17.68 -19.10 16.09
CA ALA A 317 -18.37 -19.39 14.84
C ALA A 317 -17.47 -19.04 13.63
N LEU A 318 -16.81 -17.89 13.65
CA LEU A 318 -15.86 -17.49 12.61
C LEU A 318 -14.72 -18.50 12.44
N ASP A 319 -14.11 -18.95 13.54
CA ASP A 319 -13.02 -19.92 13.50
C ASP A 319 -13.45 -21.25 12.88
N ARG A 320 -14.64 -21.74 13.22
CA ARG A 320 -15.23 -22.94 12.62
C ARG A 320 -15.48 -22.77 11.11
N ILE A 321 -16.12 -21.66 10.72
CA ILE A 321 -16.38 -21.37 9.30
C ILE A 321 -15.06 -21.35 8.51
N LEU A 322 -14.04 -20.66 9.01
CA LEU A 322 -12.73 -20.58 8.34
C LEU A 322 -12.01 -21.93 8.27
N ALA A 323 -12.26 -22.83 9.23
CA ALA A 323 -11.78 -24.22 9.21
C ALA A 323 -12.59 -25.13 8.27
N GLY A 324 -13.67 -24.64 7.67
CA GLY A 324 -14.58 -25.45 6.85
C GLY A 324 -15.52 -26.36 7.68
N GLU A 325 -15.67 -26.08 8.98
CA GLU A 325 -16.50 -26.84 9.89
C GLU A 325 -17.92 -26.26 9.97
N ALA A 326 -18.88 -27.11 10.36
CA ALA A 326 -20.23 -26.64 10.65
C ALA A 326 -20.24 -25.67 11.84
N ALA A 327 -20.80 -24.50 11.64
CA ALA A 327 -20.97 -23.47 12.66
C ALA A 327 -22.46 -23.26 12.95
N PRO A 328 -23.05 -23.98 13.92
CA PRO A 328 -24.45 -23.83 14.28
C PRO A 328 -24.74 -22.37 14.65
N GLY A 329 -25.86 -21.84 14.17
CA GLY A 329 -26.25 -20.45 14.41
C GLY A 329 -25.55 -19.41 13.50
N ALA A 330 -24.67 -19.81 12.60
CA ALA A 330 -23.97 -18.89 11.70
C ALA A 330 -24.77 -18.47 10.43
N GLY A 331 -26.08 -18.75 10.38
CA GLY A 331 -26.98 -18.23 9.33
C GLY A 331 -26.63 -18.65 7.90
N GLY A 332 -25.90 -19.75 7.71
CA GLY A 332 -25.49 -20.24 6.40
C GLY A 332 -24.27 -19.52 5.80
N VAL A 333 -23.59 -18.66 6.56
CA VAL A 333 -22.32 -18.03 6.14
C VAL A 333 -21.25 -19.11 5.95
N ARG A 334 -20.57 -19.06 4.80
CA ARG A 334 -19.54 -20.03 4.40
C ARG A 334 -18.17 -19.38 4.37
N ALA A 335 -17.14 -20.21 4.33
CA ALA A 335 -15.76 -19.74 4.26
C ALA A 335 -15.46 -18.87 3.02
N GLU A 336 -16.19 -19.10 1.93
CA GLU A 336 -16.06 -18.33 0.68
C GLU A 336 -16.68 -16.94 0.76
N ASP A 337 -17.60 -16.70 1.71
CA ASP A 337 -18.20 -15.40 1.95
C ASP A 337 -17.28 -14.47 2.76
N LEU A 338 -16.18 -15.01 3.30
CA LEU A 338 -15.27 -14.35 4.24
C LEU A 338 -13.93 -13.97 3.57
N LEU A 339 -13.33 -12.88 4.05
CA LEU A 339 -12.01 -12.43 3.62
C LEU A 339 -10.91 -13.38 4.11
N ARG A 340 -9.88 -13.54 3.30
CA ARG A 340 -8.68 -14.33 3.59
C ARG A 340 -7.42 -13.55 3.28
N LEU A 341 -6.32 -13.87 3.95
CA LEU A 341 -5.01 -13.39 3.54
C LEU A 341 -4.66 -13.96 2.16
N PRO A 342 -3.96 -13.21 1.31
CA PRO A 342 -3.57 -13.65 -0.02
C PRO A 342 -2.77 -14.96 0.01
N HIS A 343 -3.04 -15.83 -0.95
CA HIS A 343 -2.23 -17.01 -1.18
C HIS A 343 -0.83 -16.62 -1.66
N ALA A 344 0.15 -17.52 -1.44
CA ALA A 344 1.55 -17.29 -1.84
C ALA A 344 1.71 -16.96 -3.35
N GLU A 345 0.82 -17.46 -4.20
CA GLU A 345 0.83 -17.20 -5.65
C GLU A 345 0.62 -15.72 -6.03
N PHE A 346 0.07 -14.92 -5.11
CA PHE A 346 -0.05 -13.46 -5.30
C PHE A 346 1.23 -12.69 -4.91
N LEU A 347 2.17 -13.35 -4.23
CA LEU A 347 3.42 -12.73 -3.81
C LEU A 347 4.35 -12.54 -5.02
N ARG A 348 5.15 -11.48 -4.97
CA ARG A 348 6.19 -11.22 -5.96
C ARG A 348 7.55 -11.17 -5.29
N ARG A 349 8.58 -11.58 -6.01
CA ARG A 349 9.95 -11.45 -5.53
C ARG A 349 10.45 -10.02 -5.67
N ARG A 350 11.24 -9.57 -4.71
CA ARG A 350 11.95 -8.29 -4.77
C ARG A 350 12.73 -8.16 -6.09
N GLY A 351 12.70 -6.97 -6.67
CA GLY A 351 13.37 -6.66 -7.94
C GLY A 351 12.62 -7.10 -9.19
N VAL A 352 11.50 -7.83 -9.03
CA VAL A 352 10.59 -8.12 -10.14
C VAL A 352 9.58 -6.98 -10.22
N PRO A 353 9.46 -6.31 -11.38
CA PRO A 353 8.46 -5.25 -11.53
C PRO A 353 7.06 -5.74 -11.16
N ALA A 354 6.33 -4.93 -10.39
CA ALA A 354 5.02 -5.30 -9.86
C ALA A 354 3.96 -5.60 -10.93
N PHE A 355 4.16 -5.09 -12.14
CA PHE A 355 3.31 -5.36 -13.30
C PHE A 355 3.62 -6.68 -14.02
N ARG A 356 4.68 -7.41 -13.63
CA ARG A 356 4.95 -8.75 -14.17
C ARG A 356 4.15 -9.79 -13.42
N MET A 357 3.59 -10.72 -14.19
CA MET A 357 2.91 -11.89 -13.66
C MET A 357 3.96 -12.92 -13.23
N VAL A 358 4.04 -13.20 -11.95
CA VAL A 358 5.06 -14.08 -11.36
C VAL A 358 4.41 -15.01 -10.36
N GLY A 359 4.61 -16.30 -10.53
CA GLY A 359 4.19 -17.33 -9.59
C GLY A 359 5.06 -17.38 -8.31
N ALA A 360 4.60 -18.08 -7.29
CA ALA A 360 5.28 -18.21 -5.99
C ALA A 360 6.67 -18.85 -6.10
N GLY A 361 6.88 -19.72 -7.07
CA GLY A 361 8.17 -20.31 -7.41
C GLY A 361 9.15 -19.35 -8.07
N GLY A 362 8.66 -18.17 -8.51
CA GLY A 362 9.43 -17.14 -9.20
C GLY A 362 9.41 -17.25 -10.71
N GLU A 363 8.52 -18.06 -11.27
CA GLU A 363 8.26 -18.15 -12.71
C GLU A 363 7.64 -16.84 -13.20
N ALA A 364 8.18 -16.28 -14.27
CA ALA A 364 7.63 -15.10 -14.91
C ALA A 364 6.80 -15.50 -16.13
N TYR A 365 5.59 -14.99 -16.21
CA TYR A 365 4.67 -15.21 -17.31
C TYR A 365 4.62 -13.97 -18.20
N ALA A 366 4.78 -14.13 -19.48
CA ALA A 366 4.67 -13.04 -20.46
C ALA A 366 3.24 -12.88 -20.99
N ASP A 367 2.47 -13.97 -20.94
CA ASP A 367 1.09 -14.06 -21.43
C ASP A 367 0.10 -14.20 -20.28
N LEU A 368 -0.96 -13.40 -20.29
CA LEU A 368 -1.97 -13.41 -19.22
C LEU A 368 -2.72 -14.74 -19.15
N HIS A 369 -3.05 -15.34 -20.31
CA HIS A 369 -3.76 -16.61 -20.31
C HIS A 369 -2.92 -17.75 -19.72
N GLU A 370 -1.59 -17.77 -19.96
CA GLU A 370 -0.69 -18.72 -19.33
C GLU A 370 -0.63 -18.53 -17.81
N TYR A 371 -0.58 -17.27 -17.35
CA TYR A 371 -0.61 -16.96 -15.92
C TYR A 371 -1.94 -17.38 -15.28
N LEU A 372 -3.08 -17.09 -15.92
CA LEU A 372 -4.40 -17.49 -15.40
C LEU A 372 -4.55 -19.03 -15.37
N ARG A 373 -3.97 -19.73 -16.34
CA ARG A 373 -3.92 -21.21 -16.35
C ARG A 373 -3.07 -21.74 -15.18
N HIS A 374 -1.94 -21.09 -14.89
CA HIS A 374 -1.14 -21.40 -13.71
C HIS A 374 -1.95 -21.22 -12.43
N LEU A 375 -2.61 -20.05 -12.27
CA LEU A 375 -3.46 -19.78 -11.10
C LEU A 375 -4.59 -20.79 -10.95
N ALA A 376 -5.22 -21.21 -12.05
CA ALA A 376 -6.26 -22.21 -12.03
C ALA A 376 -5.81 -23.56 -11.44
N GLY A 377 -4.57 -23.95 -11.70
CA GLY A 377 -3.97 -25.17 -11.14
C GLY A 377 -3.39 -24.99 -9.72
N ALA A 378 -2.81 -23.83 -9.46
CA ALA A 378 -2.09 -23.55 -8.20
C ALA A 378 -2.99 -23.09 -7.05
N LEU A 379 -4.12 -22.38 -7.34
CA LEU A 379 -4.98 -21.84 -6.31
C LEU A 379 -6.07 -22.82 -5.89
N PRO A 380 -6.16 -23.16 -4.59
CA PRO A 380 -7.36 -23.79 -4.03
C PRO A 380 -8.61 -22.93 -4.29
N GLU A 381 -9.77 -23.54 -4.45
CA GLU A 381 -11.04 -22.87 -4.79
C GLU A 381 -11.33 -21.67 -3.87
N ALA A 382 -11.15 -21.82 -2.56
CA ALA A 382 -11.37 -20.76 -1.58
C ALA A 382 -10.50 -19.51 -1.78
N TYR A 383 -9.40 -19.60 -2.53
CA TYR A 383 -8.49 -18.47 -2.84
C TYR A 383 -8.74 -17.87 -4.22
N ARG A 384 -9.59 -18.49 -5.05
CA ARG A 384 -9.97 -17.94 -6.35
C ARG A 384 -10.98 -16.81 -6.20
N ALA A 385 -11.76 -16.80 -5.09
CA ALA A 385 -12.56 -15.65 -4.72
C ALA A 385 -11.66 -14.40 -4.61
N GLY A 386 -12.09 -13.28 -5.17
CA GLY A 386 -11.30 -12.04 -5.22
C GLY A 386 -10.06 -12.08 -6.13
N CYS A 387 -9.82 -13.15 -6.87
CA CYS A 387 -8.81 -13.17 -7.94
C CYS A 387 -9.27 -12.29 -9.10
N ASP A 388 -8.34 -11.50 -9.66
CA ASP A 388 -8.62 -10.84 -10.94
C ASP A 388 -8.94 -11.91 -11.99
N TYR A 389 -9.96 -11.63 -12.80
CA TYR A 389 -10.46 -12.59 -13.79
C TYR A 389 -10.97 -13.92 -13.19
N LYS A 390 -11.58 -13.87 -11.99
CA LYS A 390 -12.09 -15.05 -11.26
C LYS A 390 -12.83 -16.04 -12.19
N ASP A 391 -13.81 -15.55 -12.95
CA ASP A 391 -14.63 -16.41 -13.82
C ASP A 391 -13.79 -17.15 -14.87
N TYR A 392 -12.74 -16.51 -15.36
CA TYR A 392 -11.78 -17.12 -16.29
C TYR A 392 -10.94 -18.20 -15.60
N VAL A 393 -10.44 -17.91 -14.40
CA VAL A 393 -9.65 -18.87 -13.59
C VAL A 393 -10.51 -20.08 -13.19
N ASP A 394 -11.76 -19.86 -12.79
CA ASP A 394 -12.70 -20.93 -12.44
C ASP A 394 -13.04 -21.83 -13.64
N ALA A 395 -13.27 -21.25 -14.83
CA ALA A 395 -13.50 -22.02 -16.04
C ALA A 395 -12.27 -22.87 -16.41
N LEU A 396 -11.08 -22.31 -16.34
CA LEU A 396 -9.83 -23.05 -16.60
C LEU A 396 -9.59 -24.17 -15.56
N ALA A 397 -9.92 -23.93 -14.29
CA ALA A 397 -9.79 -24.94 -13.24
C ALA A 397 -10.74 -26.14 -13.49
N LYS A 398 -11.97 -25.89 -13.92
CA LYS A 398 -12.94 -26.93 -14.30
C LYS A 398 -12.46 -27.75 -15.51
N VAL A 399 -11.82 -27.11 -16.49
CA VAL A 399 -11.19 -27.85 -17.61
C VAL A 399 -10.05 -28.72 -17.11
N GLN A 400 -9.19 -28.22 -16.24
CA GLN A 400 -8.08 -28.99 -15.68
C GLN A 400 -8.56 -30.15 -14.79
N GLY A 401 -9.69 -29.96 -14.09
CA GLY A 401 -10.34 -30.98 -13.28
C GLY A 401 -11.17 -31.99 -14.08
N GLY A 402 -11.32 -31.77 -15.41
CA GLY A 402 -12.12 -32.63 -16.29
C GLY A 402 -13.65 -32.47 -16.13
N GLU A 403 -14.10 -31.38 -15.51
CA GLU A 403 -15.51 -31.04 -15.31
C GLU A 403 -16.13 -30.37 -16.56
N LEU A 404 -15.29 -29.70 -17.34
CA LEU A 404 -15.66 -29.03 -18.59
C LEU A 404 -14.70 -29.43 -19.69
N THR A 405 -15.20 -29.50 -20.94
CA THR A 405 -14.36 -29.54 -22.13
C THR A 405 -13.78 -28.14 -22.42
N THR A 406 -12.72 -28.09 -23.21
CA THR A 406 -12.13 -26.80 -23.65
C THR A 406 -13.14 -25.97 -24.45
N GLU A 407 -13.98 -26.60 -25.25
CA GLU A 407 -15.02 -25.94 -26.07
C GLU A 407 -16.12 -25.35 -25.17
N GLU A 408 -16.61 -26.11 -24.19
CA GLU A 408 -17.59 -25.60 -23.21
C GLU A 408 -17.05 -24.44 -22.39
N ALA A 409 -15.82 -24.53 -21.93
CA ALA A 409 -15.17 -23.46 -21.20
C ALA A 409 -14.96 -22.22 -22.09
N ALA A 410 -14.55 -22.40 -23.36
CA ALA A 410 -14.33 -21.29 -24.28
C ALA A 410 -15.61 -20.47 -24.52
N SER A 411 -16.78 -21.13 -24.50
CA SER A 411 -18.09 -20.45 -24.65
C SER A 411 -18.44 -19.60 -23.40
N GLN A 412 -17.85 -19.88 -22.26
CA GLN A 412 -18.10 -19.20 -20.98
C GLN A 412 -17.02 -18.18 -20.65
N MET A 413 -15.82 -18.31 -21.22
CA MET A 413 -14.69 -17.42 -20.94
C MET A 413 -14.78 -16.13 -21.77
N PRO A 414 -14.70 -14.96 -21.13
CA PRO A 414 -14.52 -13.69 -21.83
C PRO A 414 -13.25 -13.69 -22.67
N ALA A 415 -13.25 -13.00 -23.80
CA ALA A 415 -12.08 -12.88 -24.64
C ALA A 415 -11.01 -12.01 -23.95
N LEU A 416 -9.76 -12.50 -23.90
CA LEU A 416 -8.62 -11.73 -23.48
C LEU A 416 -8.09 -10.89 -24.64
N ARG A 417 -8.11 -9.57 -24.50
CA ARG A 417 -7.60 -8.64 -25.51
C ARG A 417 -6.35 -7.92 -25.03
N ARG A 418 -5.30 -7.97 -25.85
CA ARG A 418 -4.13 -7.14 -25.67
C ARG A 418 -4.45 -5.72 -26.08
N VAL A 419 -4.46 -4.78 -25.14
CA VAL A 419 -4.64 -3.36 -25.44
C VAL A 419 -3.28 -2.74 -25.65
N GLY A 420 -3.03 -2.23 -26.86
CA GLY A 420 -1.86 -1.40 -27.15
C GLY A 420 -2.04 -0.04 -26.49
N GLY A 421 -1.01 0.45 -25.84
CA GLY A 421 -1.02 1.70 -25.09
C GLY A 421 -0.66 1.44 -23.67
N ALA A 422 0.61 1.11 -23.46
CA ALA A 422 1.23 1.20 -22.16
C ALA A 422 1.03 2.61 -21.60
N CYS A 423 0.76 2.72 -20.30
CA CYS A 423 1.20 3.91 -19.60
C CYS A 423 2.60 4.27 -20.14
N PRO A 424 2.89 5.55 -20.49
CA PRO A 424 4.21 5.93 -21.02
C PRO A 424 5.38 5.51 -20.11
N CYS A 425 5.07 5.23 -18.85
CA CYS A 425 5.97 4.84 -17.79
C CYS A 425 6.16 3.32 -17.62
N SER A 426 5.34 2.49 -18.26
CA SER A 426 5.48 1.04 -18.18
C SER A 426 5.62 0.44 -19.56
N LYS A 427 6.66 -0.36 -19.74
CA LYS A 427 6.80 -1.23 -20.92
C LYS A 427 5.86 -2.44 -20.86
N SER A 428 4.91 -2.45 -19.91
CA SER A 428 3.97 -3.55 -19.71
C SER A 428 2.77 -3.46 -20.65
N VAL A 429 2.33 -4.60 -21.09
CA VAL A 429 1.10 -4.75 -21.86
C VAL A 429 -0.08 -4.78 -20.90
N ARG A 430 -1.05 -3.92 -21.14
CA ARG A 430 -2.32 -3.98 -20.42
C ARG A 430 -3.24 -5.00 -21.10
N TRP A 431 -3.78 -5.90 -20.30
CA TRP A 431 -4.77 -6.85 -20.75
C TRP A 431 -6.16 -6.41 -20.29
N VAL A 432 -7.16 -6.63 -21.12
CA VAL A 432 -8.57 -6.36 -20.84
C VAL A 432 -9.35 -7.63 -21.12
N VAL A 433 -10.31 -7.94 -20.26
CA VAL A 433 -11.27 -9.00 -20.45
C VAL A 433 -12.54 -8.38 -21.04
N ASP A 434 -12.89 -8.75 -22.24
CA ASP A 434 -14.17 -8.35 -22.83
C ASP A 434 -15.30 -9.20 -22.23
N ALA A 435 -16.48 -8.60 -22.10
CA ALA A 435 -17.69 -9.36 -21.80
C ALA A 435 -17.89 -10.49 -22.83
N PRO A 436 -18.41 -11.66 -22.44
CA PRO A 436 -18.73 -12.72 -23.40
C PRO A 436 -19.59 -12.15 -24.50
N SER A 437 -19.19 -12.36 -25.75
CA SER A 437 -20.03 -11.98 -26.90
C SER A 437 -21.36 -12.69 -26.71
N GLN A 438 -22.45 -11.94 -26.54
CA GLN A 438 -23.77 -12.52 -26.70
C GLN A 438 -23.74 -13.15 -28.10
N ALA A 439 -23.79 -14.46 -28.15
CA ALA A 439 -23.92 -15.18 -29.41
C ALA A 439 -25.13 -14.56 -30.13
N ALA A 440 -24.88 -13.93 -31.25
CA ALA A 440 -25.93 -13.41 -32.08
C ALA A 440 -26.82 -14.63 -32.42
N GLY A 441 -27.94 -14.69 -31.75
CA GLY A 441 -28.98 -15.65 -32.06
C GLY A 441 -29.44 -15.38 -33.47
N ALA A 442 -29.19 -16.32 -34.35
CA ALA A 442 -29.81 -16.41 -35.64
C ALA A 442 -31.26 -16.89 -35.51
#